data_55ab50cdd29352bfbf8a7504e43f1e89
#
_entry.id   55ab50cdd29352bfbf8a7504e43f1e89
#
_cell.length_a   1.000
_cell.length_b   1.000
_cell.length_c   1.000
_cell.angle_alpha   90.00
_cell.angle_beta   90.00
_cell.angle_gamma   90.00
#
_symmetry.space_group_name_H-M   'P 1'
#
loop_
_entity.id
_entity.type
_entity.pdbx_description
1 polymer ?
#
loop_
_entity_poly.entity_id
_entity_poly.type
_entity_poly.pdbx_seq_one_letter_code
_entity_poly.pdbx_strand_id
1 'polypeptide(L)'
;MSQIAIPIRAPSPISADDTILPFEVSALDLRGRVVRLGAVADEVLTRHDYPPPVAKLLGEAVVLTLLLGSSLKFEGRFILQTQSDGLVRMMVVDYTSPGRIRAVARYDAAAVAAAIAAGRATADALIGRDRKSVV
;
A
#
# COMPACT_ATOMS: atom_id res chain seq x y z
N MET A 1 -11.81 5.64 6.54
CA MET A 1 -10.45 5.81 5.99
C MET A 1 -9.63 6.79 6.82
N SER A 2 -8.37 6.48 6.98
CA SER A 2 -7.39 7.39 7.58
C SER A 2 -6.74 8.24 6.53
N GLN A 3 -6.45 9.49 6.85
CA GLN A 3 -5.66 10.36 5.98
C GLN A 3 -4.42 10.83 6.74
N ILE A 4 -3.25 10.57 6.19
CA ILE A 4 -1.97 10.83 6.83
C ILE A 4 -1.06 11.53 5.83
N ALA A 5 -0.38 12.58 6.27
CA ALA A 5 0.61 13.26 5.45
C ALA A 5 1.94 12.50 5.49
N ILE A 6 2.50 12.23 4.30
CA ILE A 6 3.82 11.61 4.16
C ILE A 6 4.77 12.66 3.60
N PRO A 7 5.82 13.04 4.33
CA PRO A 7 6.80 13.97 3.81
C PRO A 7 7.64 13.32 2.72
N ILE A 8 7.75 13.99 1.58
CA ILE A 8 8.68 13.61 0.52
C ILE A 8 9.93 14.45 0.70
N ARG A 9 11.05 13.79 0.94
CA ARG A 9 12.31 14.44 1.26
C ARG A 9 13.38 14.15 0.23
N ALA A 10 14.35 15.05 0.17
CA ALA A 10 15.62 14.79 -0.50
C ALA A 10 16.36 13.62 0.19
N PRO A 11 17.18 12.86 -0.56
CA PRO A 11 17.89 11.73 0.01
C PRO A 11 18.75 12.12 1.21
N SER A 12 18.62 11.33 2.27
CA SER A 12 19.50 11.42 3.43
C SER A 12 20.33 10.12 3.50
N PRO A 13 21.60 10.19 3.85
CA PRO A 13 22.42 8.98 3.99
C PRO A 13 21.91 8.07 5.13
N ILE A 14 21.19 8.63 6.08
CA ILE A 14 20.53 7.85 7.12
C ILE A 14 19.07 7.72 6.74
N SER A 15 18.63 6.49 6.55
CA SER A 15 17.25 6.23 6.16
C SER A 15 16.28 6.67 7.26
N ALA A 16 15.49 7.68 6.97
CA ALA A 16 14.36 8.07 7.80
C ALA A 16 13.12 7.29 7.36
N ASP A 17 12.30 6.90 8.31
CA ASP A 17 11.00 6.32 8.00
C ASP A 17 10.05 7.38 7.44
N ASP A 18 8.99 6.92 6.76
CA ASP A 18 7.98 7.77 6.12
C ASP A 18 8.57 8.70 5.06
N THR A 19 9.45 8.14 4.23
CA THR A 19 10.10 8.87 3.15
C THR A 19 9.98 8.14 1.83
N ILE A 20 9.97 8.92 0.74
CA ILE A 20 10.09 8.42 -0.62
C ILE A 20 11.39 8.95 -1.18
N LEU A 21 12.26 8.05 -1.61
CA LEU A 21 13.61 8.33 -2.03
C LEU A 21 13.78 7.99 -3.50
N PRO A 22 13.86 8.97 -4.41
CA PRO A 22 14.23 8.68 -5.80
C PRO A 22 15.73 8.42 -5.89
N PHE A 23 16.12 7.53 -6.79
CA PHE A 23 17.52 7.26 -7.07
C PHE A 23 17.73 7.05 -8.57
N GLU A 24 18.98 7.20 -9.00
CA GLU A 24 19.38 7.01 -10.38
C GLU A 24 20.73 6.30 -10.43
N VAL A 25 20.85 5.34 -11.35
CA VAL A 25 22.12 4.69 -11.69
C VAL A 25 22.42 5.06 -13.13
N SER A 26 23.17 6.15 -13.32
CA SER A 26 23.40 6.74 -14.65
C SER A 26 24.14 5.79 -15.59
N ALA A 27 25.06 4.98 -15.08
CA ALA A 27 25.80 3.99 -15.88
C ALA A 27 24.91 2.93 -16.53
N LEU A 28 23.74 2.68 -15.95
CA LEU A 28 22.77 1.69 -16.43
C LEU A 28 21.50 2.33 -17.01
N ASP A 29 21.46 3.67 -17.05
CA ASP A 29 20.26 4.42 -17.44
C ASP A 29 19.02 3.92 -16.66
N LEU A 30 19.21 3.70 -15.38
CA LEU A 30 18.20 3.15 -14.48
C LEU A 30 17.75 4.20 -13.47
N ARG A 31 16.43 4.32 -13.31
CA ARG A 31 15.82 5.16 -12.28
C ARG A 31 14.91 4.33 -11.40
N GLY A 32 14.86 4.67 -10.14
CA GLY A 32 14.01 3.96 -9.20
C GLY A 32 13.58 4.83 -8.03
N ARG A 33 12.75 4.25 -7.19
CA ARG A 33 12.29 4.87 -5.95
C ARG A 33 12.28 3.84 -4.84
N VAL A 34 12.61 4.29 -3.66
CA VAL A 34 12.53 3.50 -2.44
C VAL A 34 11.52 4.17 -1.51
N VAL A 35 10.58 3.39 -1.04
CA VAL A 35 9.61 3.84 -0.04
C VAL A 35 9.93 3.14 1.28
N ARG A 36 10.04 3.92 2.34
CA ARG A 36 10.18 3.40 3.70
C ARG A 36 9.05 3.95 4.53
N LEU A 37 8.30 3.05 5.15
CA LEU A 37 7.16 3.41 5.98
C LEU A 37 7.41 2.96 7.42
N GLY A 38 7.09 3.85 8.34
CA GLY A 38 7.12 3.60 9.77
C GLY A 38 5.79 3.94 10.40
N ALA A 39 5.71 5.09 11.08
CA ALA A 39 4.52 5.52 11.79
C ALA A 39 3.28 5.65 10.88
N VAL A 40 3.46 6.06 9.63
CA VAL A 40 2.36 6.17 8.67
C VAL A 40 1.72 4.82 8.41
N ALA A 41 2.52 3.79 8.12
CA ALA A 41 2.00 2.45 7.90
C ALA A 41 1.34 1.90 9.15
N ASP A 42 1.97 2.08 10.29
CA ASP A 42 1.43 1.63 11.57
C ASP A 42 0.06 2.25 11.83
N GLU A 43 -0.08 3.55 11.66
CA GLU A 43 -1.34 4.24 11.86
C GLU A 43 -2.43 3.76 10.88
N VAL A 44 -2.11 3.63 9.60
CA VAL A 44 -3.06 3.16 8.59
C VAL A 44 -3.51 1.72 8.89
N LEU A 45 -2.58 0.84 9.24
CA LEU A 45 -2.86 -0.58 9.41
C LEU A 45 -3.50 -0.93 10.74
N THR A 46 -3.29 -0.12 11.77
CA THR A 46 -3.86 -0.39 13.10
C THR A 46 -5.23 0.25 13.33
N ARG A 47 -5.60 1.21 12.52
CA ARG A 47 -6.83 1.97 12.73
C ARG A 47 -8.10 1.12 12.66
N HIS A 48 -8.12 0.08 11.86
CA HIS A 48 -9.27 -0.80 11.67
C HIS A 48 -9.05 -2.22 12.19
N ASP A 49 -7.98 -2.44 12.93
CA ASP A 49 -7.68 -3.75 13.53
C ASP A 49 -7.71 -4.91 12.53
N TYR A 50 -7.04 -4.73 11.40
CA TYR A 50 -6.99 -5.75 10.37
C TYR A 50 -6.26 -7.02 10.84
N PRO A 51 -6.74 -8.22 10.45
CA PRO A 51 -5.96 -9.45 10.65
C PRO A 51 -4.58 -9.35 9.96
N PRO A 52 -3.54 -10.01 10.51
CA PRO A 52 -2.18 -9.88 9.96
C PRO A 52 -2.04 -10.10 8.44
N PRO A 53 -2.66 -11.12 7.81
CA PRO A 53 -2.57 -11.28 6.36
C PRO A 53 -3.20 -10.13 5.58
N VAL A 54 -4.32 -9.59 6.07
CA VAL A 54 -5.01 -8.46 5.44
C VAL A 54 -4.17 -7.19 5.60
N ALA A 55 -3.61 -6.96 6.80
CA ALA A 55 -2.74 -5.84 7.08
C ALA A 55 -1.50 -5.86 6.17
N LYS A 56 -0.89 -7.02 5.99
CA LYS A 56 0.27 -7.17 5.09
C LYS A 56 -0.10 -6.82 3.65
N LEU A 57 -1.21 -7.34 3.16
CA LEU A 57 -1.65 -7.09 1.79
C LEU A 57 -1.98 -5.61 1.58
N LEU A 58 -2.68 -4.99 2.52
CA LEU A 58 -2.99 -3.56 2.47
C LEU A 58 -1.71 -2.71 2.54
N GLY A 59 -0.74 -3.10 3.36
CA GLY A 59 0.56 -2.44 3.43
C GLY A 59 1.30 -2.48 2.11
N GLU A 60 1.28 -3.60 1.42
CA GLU A 60 1.88 -3.74 0.08
C GLU A 60 1.17 -2.84 -0.93
N ALA A 61 -0.16 -2.75 -0.86
CA ALA A 61 -0.93 -1.85 -1.72
C ALA A 61 -0.60 -0.38 -1.44
N VAL A 62 -0.39 0.00 -0.20
CA VAL A 62 0.03 1.35 0.19
C VAL A 62 1.40 1.67 -0.41
N VAL A 63 2.37 0.77 -0.27
CA VAL A 63 3.71 0.95 -0.84
C VAL A 63 3.64 1.11 -2.37
N LEU A 64 2.91 0.25 -3.04
CA LEU A 64 2.74 0.32 -4.49
C LEU A 64 2.11 1.65 -4.92
N THR A 65 1.08 2.10 -4.21
CA THR A 65 0.41 3.37 -4.50
C THR A 65 1.36 4.55 -4.33
N LEU A 66 2.20 4.54 -3.31
CA LEU A 66 3.19 5.59 -3.10
C LEU A 66 4.28 5.58 -4.17
N LEU A 67 4.74 4.41 -4.59
CA LEU A 67 5.72 4.30 -5.66
C LEU A 67 5.16 4.85 -6.99
N LEU A 68 3.94 4.49 -7.32
CA LEU A 68 3.30 4.95 -8.56
C LEU A 68 2.87 6.41 -8.48
N GLY A 69 2.20 6.79 -7.40
CA GLY A 69 1.65 8.14 -7.23
C GLY A 69 2.73 9.21 -7.13
N SER A 70 3.83 8.91 -6.42
CA SER A 70 4.94 9.85 -6.27
C SER A 70 5.75 10.06 -7.55
N SER A 71 5.64 9.16 -8.52
CA SER A 71 6.31 9.29 -9.80
C SER A 71 5.56 10.18 -10.79
N LEU A 72 4.34 10.57 -10.49
CA LEU A 72 3.56 11.48 -11.33
C LEU A 72 4.18 12.87 -11.33
N LYS A 73 4.23 13.49 -12.50
CA LYS A 73 4.88 14.80 -12.71
C LYS A 73 3.97 15.98 -12.36
N PHE A 74 2.75 15.75 -11.99
CA PHE A 74 1.78 16.79 -11.66
C PHE A 74 1.23 16.58 -10.26
N GLU A 75 0.78 17.64 -9.64
CA GLU A 75 0.04 17.56 -8.41
C GLU A 75 -1.36 17.02 -8.68
N GLY A 76 -1.82 16.12 -7.85
CA GLY A 76 -3.12 15.52 -8.05
C GLY A 76 -3.36 14.35 -7.12
N ARG A 77 -4.34 13.57 -7.51
CA ARG A 77 -4.81 12.42 -6.74
C ARG A 77 -4.61 11.14 -7.54
N PHE A 78 -4.10 10.14 -6.87
CA PHE A 78 -3.91 8.81 -7.45
C PHE A 78 -4.63 7.79 -6.55
N ILE A 79 -5.49 6.99 -7.13
CA ILE A 79 -6.25 5.98 -6.40
C ILE A 79 -5.92 4.61 -6.97
N LEU A 80 -5.47 3.71 -6.11
CA LEU A 80 -5.37 2.30 -6.43
C LEU A 80 -6.56 1.59 -5.80
N GLN A 81 -7.35 0.95 -6.62
CA GLN A 81 -8.51 0.18 -6.16
C GLN A 81 -8.44 -1.23 -6.73
N THR A 82 -8.61 -2.22 -5.88
CA THR A 82 -8.71 -3.61 -6.30
C THR A 82 -10.07 -4.17 -5.93
N GLN A 83 -10.59 -5.04 -6.78
CA GLN A 83 -11.79 -5.82 -6.50
C GLN A 83 -11.50 -7.27 -6.84
N SER A 84 -11.99 -8.19 -6.03
CA SER A 84 -11.78 -9.61 -6.26
C SER A 84 -12.89 -10.46 -5.65
N ASP A 85 -12.90 -11.73 -6.02
CA ASP A 85 -13.73 -12.76 -5.43
C ASP A 85 -13.04 -13.49 -4.27
N GLY A 86 -11.83 -13.08 -3.92
CA GLY A 86 -11.07 -13.66 -2.82
C GLY A 86 -11.58 -13.22 -1.45
N LEU A 87 -10.81 -13.53 -0.42
CA LEU A 87 -11.14 -13.20 0.97
C LEU A 87 -11.13 -11.69 1.22
N VAL A 88 -10.22 -10.97 0.54
CA VAL A 88 -10.19 -9.51 0.53
C VAL A 88 -10.96 -9.03 -0.70
N ARG A 89 -12.17 -8.57 -0.48
CA ARG A 89 -13.10 -8.20 -1.56
C ARG A 89 -12.68 -6.94 -2.29
N MET A 90 -12.15 -5.97 -1.55
CA MET A 90 -11.77 -4.68 -2.09
C MET A 90 -10.69 -4.04 -1.24
N MET A 91 -9.74 -3.41 -1.89
CA MET A 91 -8.82 -2.46 -1.24
C MET A 91 -8.85 -1.15 -2.00
N VAL A 92 -8.82 -0.07 -1.26
CA VAL A 92 -8.70 1.28 -1.82
C VAL A 92 -7.56 1.99 -1.11
N VAL A 93 -6.61 2.49 -1.89
CA VAL A 93 -5.54 3.35 -1.39
C VAL A 93 -5.60 4.64 -2.18
N ASP A 94 -5.74 5.73 -1.48
CA ASP A 94 -5.92 7.07 -2.04
C ASP A 94 -4.72 7.92 -1.65
N TYR A 95 -3.96 8.32 -2.65
CA TYR A 95 -2.80 9.19 -2.50
C TYR A 95 -3.10 10.54 -3.11
N THR A 96 -2.88 11.60 -2.33
CA THR A 96 -2.98 12.98 -2.79
C THR A 96 -1.62 13.65 -2.66
N SER A 97 -1.11 14.15 -3.79
CA SER A 97 0.15 14.88 -3.82
C SER A 97 0.06 16.14 -2.92
N PRO A 98 1.10 16.51 -2.18
CA PRO A 98 2.45 15.93 -2.18
C PRO A 98 2.65 14.71 -1.28
N GLY A 99 1.77 14.38 -0.38
CA GLY A 99 2.07 13.25 0.50
C GLY A 99 0.97 12.91 1.50
N ARG A 100 -0.28 12.88 1.07
CA ARG A 100 -1.40 12.41 1.88
C ARG A 100 -1.87 11.06 1.42
N ILE A 101 -2.10 10.14 2.35
CA ILE A 101 -2.54 8.81 2.03
C ILE A 101 -3.70 8.37 2.92
N ARG A 102 -4.66 7.68 2.31
CA ARG A 102 -5.74 6.99 3.00
C ARG A 102 -5.84 5.58 2.44
N ALA A 103 -6.16 4.63 3.28
CA ALA A 103 -6.30 3.25 2.85
C ALA A 103 -7.39 2.53 3.62
N VAL A 104 -8.08 1.65 2.94
CA VAL A 104 -9.09 0.79 3.53
C VAL A 104 -9.14 -0.54 2.78
N ALA A 105 -9.40 -1.62 3.52
CA ALA A 105 -9.67 -2.93 2.96
C ALA A 105 -11.03 -3.42 3.44
N ARG A 106 -11.77 -4.07 2.54
CA ARG A 106 -12.98 -4.82 2.88
C ARG A 106 -12.71 -6.29 2.69
N TYR A 107 -13.04 -7.07 3.66
CA TYR A 107 -12.76 -8.50 3.69
C TYR A 107 -13.84 -9.25 4.45
N ASP A 108 -13.95 -10.54 4.18
CA ASP A 108 -14.82 -11.44 4.92
C ASP A 108 -14.10 -11.87 6.19
N ALA A 109 -14.45 -11.29 7.33
CA ALA A 109 -13.77 -11.52 8.59
C ALA A 109 -13.82 -12.99 9.03
N ALA A 110 -14.96 -13.64 8.88
CA ALA A 110 -15.11 -15.04 9.24
C ALA A 110 -14.28 -15.96 8.34
N ALA A 111 -14.31 -15.72 7.04
CA ALA A 111 -13.54 -16.50 6.07
C ALA A 111 -12.03 -16.30 6.25
N VAL A 112 -11.58 -15.07 6.52
CA VAL A 112 -10.17 -14.78 6.80
C VAL A 112 -9.74 -15.50 8.09
N ALA A 113 -10.52 -15.43 9.15
CA ALA A 113 -10.20 -16.10 10.40
C ALA A 113 -10.09 -17.63 10.21
N ALA A 114 -11.01 -18.23 9.47
CA ALA A 114 -10.98 -19.63 9.13
C ALA A 114 -9.75 -20.00 8.29
N ALA A 115 -9.39 -19.18 7.33
CA ALA A 115 -8.22 -19.40 6.49
C ALA A 115 -6.92 -19.31 7.29
N ILE A 116 -6.82 -18.38 8.24
CA ILE A 116 -5.66 -18.26 9.13
C ILE A 116 -5.54 -19.53 9.99
N ALA A 117 -6.63 -19.96 10.59
CA ALA A 117 -6.65 -21.16 11.43
C ALA A 117 -6.26 -22.42 10.65
N ALA A 118 -6.62 -22.50 9.38
CA ALA A 118 -6.30 -23.63 8.51
C ALA A 118 -4.94 -23.51 7.82
N GLY A 119 -4.20 -22.43 8.02
CA GLY A 119 -2.93 -22.18 7.33
C GLY A 119 -3.08 -21.91 5.84
N ARG A 120 -4.23 -21.40 5.39
CA ARG A 120 -4.54 -21.15 3.98
C ARG A 120 -4.67 -19.67 3.64
N ALA A 121 -4.27 -18.78 4.51
CA ALA A 121 -4.32 -17.33 4.26
C ALA A 121 -3.15 -16.90 3.35
N THR A 122 -3.09 -17.46 2.16
CA THR A 122 -2.08 -17.14 1.14
C THR A 122 -2.50 -15.91 0.34
N ALA A 123 -1.56 -15.31 -0.38
CA ALA A 123 -1.85 -14.19 -1.26
C ALA A 123 -2.93 -14.55 -2.29
N ASP A 124 -2.86 -15.74 -2.88
CA ASP A 124 -3.86 -16.19 -3.86
C ASP A 124 -5.26 -16.33 -3.24
N ALA A 125 -5.35 -16.82 -2.02
CA ALA A 125 -6.64 -16.93 -1.33
C ALA A 125 -7.20 -15.55 -0.99
N LEU A 126 -6.37 -14.62 -0.59
CA LEU A 126 -6.80 -13.26 -0.23
C LEU A 126 -7.25 -12.47 -1.45
N ILE A 127 -6.49 -12.50 -2.53
CA ILE A 127 -6.76 -11.72 -3.74
C ILE A 127 -7.74 -12.42 -4.66
N GLY A 128 -7.78 -13.76 -4.64
CA GLY A 128 -8.58 -14.54 -5.56
C GLY A 128 -7.98 -14.63 -6.95
N ARG A 129 -8.63 -15.40 -7.83
CA ARG A 129 -8.20 -15.58 -9.22
C ARG A 129 -8.77 -14.53 -10.13
N ASP A 130 -10.02 -14.12 -9.88
CA ASP A 130 -10.73 -13.14 -10.68
C ASP A 130 -10.60 -11.77 -9.98
N ARG A 131 -9.51 -11.08 -10.30
CA ARG A 131 -9.17 -9.80 -9.69
C ARG A 131 -9.11 -8.70 -10.74
N LYS A 132 -9.59 -7.52 -10.35
CA LYS A 132 -9.50 -6.30 -11.15
C LYS A 132 -8.76 -5.23 -10.38
N SER A 133 -7.90 -4.50 -11.07
CA SER A 133 -7.23 -3.34 -10.54
C SER A 133 -7.62 -2.11 -11.34
N VAL A 134 -8.04 -1.06 -10.64
CA VAL A 134 -8.43 0.23 -11.24
C VAL A 134 -7.55 1.31 -10.65
N VAL A 135 -6.96 2.08 -11.52
CA VAL A 135 -6.03 3.17 -11.16
C VAL A 135 -6.63 4.52 -11.53
#